data_8be9554650737951c2bce8f4ac53824a
#
_entry.id   8be9554650737951c2bce8f4ac53824a
#
_cell.length_a   1.000
_cell.length_b   1.000
_cell.length_c   1.000
_cell.angle_alpha   90.00
_cell.angle_beta   90.00
_cell.angle_gamma   90.00
#
_symmetry.space_group_name_H-M   'P 1'
#
loop_
_entity.id
_entity.type
_entity.pdbx_description
1 polymer ?
#
loop_
_entity_poly.entity_id
_entity_poly.type
_entity_poly.pdbx_seq_one_letter_code
_entity_poly.pdbx_strand_id
1 'polypeptide(L)'
;MAEQKNVQEQDINQLRKVRREKFADLQTNGKDPFQITKYDADAHSQEIKDNFETMEGKKVSIAGRIMSKRVMGKASFCNVQDLQGNIQSYVARDCVGEEAYKDFKKMDIGDIVGIKGEIFRTKMGEISIHAEEVTLLAKSLQILPEKFHGLTNTDLRYRQRYVDLIMNPDVKDTFVKRSKILASIRRYLDGQGFMEVETPMLVANAGGAAARPFETHFNALNEDLKLRISLELYLKRLIVGGLERVYEIGRVFRNEGLDTRHNPEFTLMELYQAYTDYNGMMDLTENLYRYVAQEVLGTTTITYNGVEMDLGKPFERITMVDAVKKYAGVDFDEIHTLEEARAAAKEHHVEFEERHKKGDILALFFEEFAEEHLIQPTFVMDHPIEISPLTKKKPENPEYTERFEFFMNGWEMANAYSELNDPIDQRERFKAQEELLAQGDEEANTTDEDFLNALEIGMPPTGGIGFGIDRMCMLLTDSAAIRDVLLFPTMK
;
A
#
# COMPACT_ATOMS: atom_id res chain seq x y z
N MET A 1 17.31 -8.60 -34.65
CA MET A 1 17.05 -8.23 -33.24
C MET A 1 18.33 -8.08 -32.39
N ALA A 2 19.30 -8.99 -32.41
CA ALA A 2 20.57 -8.82 -31.68
C ALA A 2 21.44 -7.68 -32.19
N GLU A 3 21.58 -7.49 -33.51
CA GLU A 3 22.33 -6.37 -34.11
C GLU A 3 21.68 -5.01 -33.81
N GLN A 4 20.36 -4.90 -33.86
CA GLN A 4 19.65 -3.66 -33.49
C GLN A 4 19.82 -3.31 -32.01
N LYS A 5 19.79 -4.28 -31.10
CA LYS A 5 20.11 -4.07 -29.68
C LYS A 5 21.53 -3.57 -29.46
N ASN A 6 22.50 -4.13 -30.20
CA ASN A 6 23.89 -3.76 -30.05
C ASN A 6 24.17 -2.32 -30.56
N VAL A 7 23.50 -1.87 -31.63
CA VAL A 7 23.57 -0.50 -32.12
C VAL A 7 22.95 0.49 -31.14
N GLN A 8 21.77 0.17 -30.57
CA GLN A 8 21.13 1.00 -29.56
C GLN A 8 21.98 1.15 -28.29
N GLU A 9 22.61 0.07 -27.82
CA GLU A 9 23.51 0.13 -26.64
C GLU A 9 24.76 0.99 -26.93
N GLN A 10 25.33 0.92 -28.12
CA GLN A 10 26.47 1.76 -28.51
C GLN A 10 26.08 3.23 -28.55
N ASP A 11 24.93 3.58 -29.14
CA ASP A 11 24.41 4.95 -29.20
C ASP A 11 24.14 5.51 -27.79
N ILE A 12 23.55 4.70 -26.88
CA ILE A 12 23.31 5.11 -25.51
C ILE A 12 24.61 5.36 -24.75
N ASN A 13 25.61 4.52 -24.92
CA ASN A 13 26.92 4.69 -24.30
C ASN A 13 27.65 5.96 -24.83
N GLN A 14 27.52 6.24 -26.10
CA GLN A 14 28.06 7.46 -26.68
C GLN A 14 27.38 8.72 -26.13
N LEU A 15 26.07 8.73 -26.00
CA LEU A 15 25.31 9.83 -25.38
C LEU A 15 25.67 10.04 -23.91
N ARG A 16 25.84 8.97 -23.15
CA ARG A 16 26.32 9.03 -21.76
C ARG A 16 27.71 9.66 -21.66
N LYS A 17 28.61 9.31 -22.59
CA LYS A 17 29.94 9.89 -22.67
C LYS A 17 29.88 11.40 -22.93
N VAL A 18 29.08 11.83 -23.90
CA VAL A 18 28.88 13.26 -24.20
C VAL A 18 28.34 14.02 -22.98
N ARG A 19 27.41 13.45 -22.22
CA ARG A 19 26.88 14.10 -20.99
C ARG A 19 27.96 14.27 -19.93
N ARG A 20 28.85 13.28 -19.76
CA ARG A 20 29.99 13.35 -18.85
C ARG A 20 31.01 14.39 -19.27
N GLU A 21 31.28 14.49 -20.56
CA GLU A 21 32.15 15.54 -21.14
C GLU A 21 31.57 16.93 -20.89
N LYS A 22 30.26 17.14 -21.13
CA LYS A 22 29.58 18.40 -20.81
C LYS A 22 29.66 18.74 -19.31
N PHE A 23 29.55 17.73 -18.44
CA PHE A 23 29.67 17.93 -17.00
C PHE A 23 31.09 18.32 -16.59
N ALA A 24 32.14 17.67 -17.14
CA ALA A 24 33.52 18.03 -16.93
C ALA A 24 33.82 19.47 -17.39
N ASP A 25 33.24 19.88 -18.51
CA ASP A 25 33.30 21.26 -19.01
C ASP A 25 32.69 22.27 -18.00
N LEU A 26 31.54 21.95 -17.41
CA LEU A 26 30.91 22.79 -16.40
C LEU A 26 31.80 22.92 -15.15
N GLN A 27 32.40 21.83 -14.71
CA GLN A 27 33.32 21.84 -13.55
C GLN A 27 34.55 22.71 -13.84
N THR A 28 35.17 22.52 -14.99
CA THR A 28 36.36 23.28 -15.41
C THR A 28 36.09 24.79 -15.50
N ASN A 29 34.87 25.18 -15.89
CA ASN A 29 34.45 26.56 -16.01
C ASN A 29 33.86 27.16 -14.71
N GLY A 30 33.95 26.46 -13.59
CA GLY A 30 33.42 26.90 -12.28
C GLY A 30 31.90 26.98 -12.22
N LYS A 31 31.19 26.23 -13.06
CA LYS A 31 29.74 26.15 -13.18
C LYS A 31 29.20 24.78 -12.74
N ASP A 32 29.87 24.12 -11.80
CA ASP A 32 29.47 22.80 -11.29
C ASP A 32 28.12 22.87 -10.57
N PRO A 33 27.05 22.29 -11.14
CA PRO A 33 25.72 22.35 -10.54
C PRO A 33 25.64 21.61 -9.18
N PHE A 34 26.52 20.65 -8.94
CA PHE A 34 26.54 19.87 -7.69
C PHE A 34 27.14 20.63 -6.51
N GLN A 35 27.66 21.85 -6.73
CA GLN A 35 28.04 22.77 -5.65
C GLN A 35 26.86 23.59 -5.14
N ILE A 36 25.71 23.58 -5.83
CA ILE A 36 24.49 24.28 -5.41
C ILE A 36 23.78 23.45 -4.37
N THR A 37 23.70 23.96 -3.13
CA THR A 37 23.11 23.24 -1.99
C THR A 37 21.65 23.64 -1.72
N LYS A 38 21.18 24.76 -2.27
CA LYS A 38 19.82 25.29 -2.07
C LYS A 38 19.33 26.05 -3.30
N TYR A 39 18.05 25.91 -3.58
CA TYR A 39 17.34 26.74 -4.54
C TYR A 39 15.95 27.08 -3.98
N ASP A 40 15.59 28.35 -3.99
CA ASP A 40 14.31 28.81 -3.45
C ASP A 40 13.26 28.83 -4.57
N ALA A 41 12.46 27.78 -4.65
CA ALA A 41 11.26 27.68 -5.46
C ALA A 41 10.04 28.11 -4.61
N ASP A 42 9.18 28.95 -5.18
CA ASP A 42 8.01 29.53 -4.49
C ASP A 42 6.66 29.16 -5.14
N ALA A 43 6.68 28.42 -6.26
CA ALA A 43 5.48 28.01 -6.98
C ALA A 43 5.66 26.63 -7.65
N HIS A 44 4.52 25.97 -7.93
CA HIS A 44 4.45 24.71 -8.64
C HIS A 44 3.63 24.84 -9.93
N SER A 45 3.90 23.93 -10.88
CA SER A 45 3.31 23.93 -12.21
C SER A 45 1.78 23.94 -12.24
N GLN A 46 1.13 23.08 -11.45
CA GLN A 46 -0.32 22.99 -11.43
C GLN A 46 -0.96 24.15 -10.65
N GLU A 47 -0.35 24.56 -9.56
CA GLU A 47 -0.76 25.75 -8.81
C GLU A 47 -0.83 27.00 -9.70
N ILE A 48 0.19 27.21 -10.54
CA ILE A 48 0.22 28.32 -11.50
C ILE A 48 -0.93 28.21 -12.51
N LYS A 49 -1.19 27.01 -13.02
CA LYS A 49 -2.26 26.77 -14.00
C LYS A 49 -3.65 26.98 -13.42
N ASP A 50 -3.89 26.48 -12.22
CA ASP A 50 -5.17 26.56 -11.54
C ASP A 50 -5.51 27.99 -11.10
N ASN A 51 -4.48 28.77 -10.78
CA ASN A 51 -4.62 30.16 -10.31
C ASN A 51 -4.17 31.20 -11.36
N PHE A 52 -4.12 30.84 -12.64
CA PHE A 52 -3.55 31.68 -13.70
C PHE A 52 -4.12 33.10 -13.69
N GLU A 53 -5.44 33.27 -13.59
CA GLU A 53 -6.13 34.58 -13.63
C GLU A 53 -5.62 35.57 -12.55
N THR A 54 -5.12 35.03 -11.43
CA THR A 54 -4.59 35.84 -10.32
C THR A 54 -3.05 35.92 -10.35
N MET A 55 -2.41 35.06 -11.11
CA MET A 55 -0.95 34.92 -11.18
C MET A 55 -0.33 35.46 -12.48
N GLU A 56 -1.13 35.79 -13.51
CA GLU A 56 -0.63 36.38 -14.75
C GLU A 56 0.18 37.64 -14.47
N GLY A 57 1.34 37.78 -15.08
CA GLY A 57 2.27 38.90 -14.89
C GLY A 57 3.07 38.86 -13.57
N LYS A 58 2.83 37.90 -12.67
CA LYS A 58 3.64 37.74 -11.45
C LYS A 58 4.94 37.01 -11.76
N LYS A 59 5.98 37.40 -11.04
CA LYS A 59 7.27 36.68 -11.06
C LYS A 59 7.22 35.52 -10.09
N VAL A 60 7.67 34.38 -10.54
CA VAL A 60 7.76 33.13 -9.75
C VAL A 60 9.11 32.47 -9.97
N SER A 61 9.42 31.58 -9.05
CA SER A 61 10.59 30.69 -9.09
C SER A 61 10.11 29.24 -9.02
N ILE A 62 10.38 28.45 -10.06
CA ILE A 62 10.07 27.04 -10.10
C ILE A 62 11.34 26.19 -10.16
N ALA A 63 11.29 24.97 -9.70
CA ALA A 63 12.34 23.98 -9.88
C ALA A 63 11.78 22.66 -10.37
N GLY A 64 12.48 21.99 -11.28
CA GLY A 64 12.03 20.71 -11.81
C GLY A 64 12.93 20.14 -12.89
N ARG A 65 12.50 19.05 -13.50
CA ARG A 65 13.22 18.31 -14.53
C ARG A 65 12.82 18.75 -15.94
N ILE A 66 13.80 18.98 -16.78
CA ILE A 66 13.55 19.21 -18.22
C ILE A 66 13.06 17.90 -18.85
N MET A 67 11.81 17.90 -19.31
CA MET A 67 11.21 16.74 -19.98
C MET A 67 11.16 16.86 -21.50
N SER A 68 11.22 18.08 -22.01
CA SER A 68 11.38 18.36 -23.44
C SER A 68 12.04 19.71 -23.63
N LYS A 69 12.74 19.86 -24.74
CA LYS A 69 13.41 21.10 -25.11
C LYS A 69 13.38 21.29 -26.63
N ARG A 70 12.99 22.49 -27.08
CA ARG A 70 12.96 22.88 -28.47
C ARG A 70 13.71 24.21 -28.67
N VAL A 71 14.84 24.15 -29.34
CA VAL A 71 15.69 25.34 -29.65
C VAL A 71 15.28 25.92 -30.97
N MET A 72 14.98 27.23 -31.02
CA MET A 72 14.58 27.97 -32.21
C MET A 72 15.39 29.25 -32.32
N GLY A 73 16.66 29.14 -32.74
CA GLY A 73 17.54 30.28 -32.93
C GLY A 73 17.85 31.05 -31.64
N LYS A 74 17.23 32.24 -31.47
CA LYS A 74 17.43 33.13 -30.34
C LYS A 74 16.48 32.85 -29.17
N ALA A 75 15.54 31.94 -29.31
CA ALA A 75 14.58 31.57 -28.28
C ALA A 75 14.43 30.05 -28.23
N SER A 76 13.96 29.54 -27.11
CA SER A 76 13.72 28.13 -26.88
C SER A 76 12.50 27.94 -26.02
N PHE A 77 11.87 26.78 -26.14
CA PHE A 77 10.89 26.31 -25.19
C PHE A 77 11.40 25.05 -24.50
N CYS A 78 11.11 24.89 -23.22
CA CYS A 78 11.28 23.63 -22.52
C CYS A 78 10.06 23.40 -21.63
N ASN A 79 9.75 22.10 -21.38
CA ASN A 79 8.80 21.71 -20.36
C ASN A 79 9.56 21.26 -19.12
N VAL A 80 9.22 21.84 -17.99
CA VAL A 80 9.78 21.51 -16.67
C VAL A 80 8.73 20.74 -15.88
N GLN A 81 9.09 19.56 -15.43
CA GLN A 81 8.25 18.69 -14.58
C GLN A 81 8.63 18.87 -13.12
N ASP A 82 7.64 19.15 -12.29
CA ASP A 82 7.77 19.18 -10.83
C ASP A 82 6.90 18.10 -10.15
N LEU A 83 6.60 18.27 -8.85
CA LEU A 83 5.75 17.36 -8.10
C LEU A 83 4.32 17.31 -8.67
N GLN A 84 3.78 18.47 -9.05
CA GLN A 84 2.37 18.63 -9.38
C GLN A 84 2.07 18.45 -10.90
N GLY A 85 3.09 18.53 -11.76
CA GLY A 85 2.87 18.36 -13.19
C GLY A 85 3.99 18.93 -14.07
N ASN A 86 3.60 19.55 -15.18
CA ASN A 86 4.54 20.15 -16.12
C ASN A 86 4.14 21.58 -16.44
N ILE A 87 5.12 22.47 -16.62
CA ILE A 87 4.88 23.81 -17.12
C ILE A 87 5.87 24.14 -18.24
N GLN A 88 5.38 24.82 -19.26
CA GLN A 88 6.23 25.32 -20.33
C GLN A 88 7.01 26.55 -19.85
N SER A 89 8.27 26.64 -20.23
CA SER A 89 9.09 27.81 -20.00
C SER A 89 9.67 28.32 -21.37
N TYR A 90 9.50 29.59 -21.61
CA TYR A 90 10.06 30.30 -22.77
C TYR A 90 11.36 30.96 -22.34
N VAL A 91 12.46 30.54 -22.96
CA VAL A 91 13.81 31.02 -22.66
C VAL A 91 14.35 31.78 -23.88
N ALA A 92 14.39 33.09 -23.79
CA ALA A 92 14.87 33.96 -24.85
C ALA A 92 16.24 34.55 -24.51
N ARG A 93 17.15 34.54 -25.47
CA ARG A 93 18.52 35.07 -25.33
C ARG A 93 18.52 36.52 -24.81
N ASP A 94 17.59 37.30 -25.33
CA ASP A 94 17.54 38.75 -25.04
C ASP A 94 17.01 39.02 -23.59
N CYS A 95 16.41 38.00 -22.92
CA CYS A 95 15.93 38.09 -21.56
C CYS A 95 16.91 37.48 -20.54
N VAL A 96 17.43 36.27 -20.83
CA VAL A 96 18.35 35.59 -19.89
C VAL A 96 19.82 35.99 -20.09
N GLY A 97 20.13 36.67 -21.20
CA GLY A 97 21.49 37.03 -21.61
C GLY A 97 22.17 35.97 -22.50
N GLU A 98 23.16 36.39 -23.22
CA GLU A 98 23.81 35.56 -24.26
C GLU A 98 24.53 34.34 -23.67
N GLU A 99 25.24 34.53 -22.56
CA GLU A 99 25.99 33.47 -21.91
C GLU A 99 25.06 32.41 -21.28
N ALA A 100 24.08 32.82 -20.48
CA ALA A 100 23.10 31.91 -19.87
C ALA A 100 22.29 31.16 -20.94
N TYR A 101 21.98 31.81 -22.09
CA TYR A 101 21.31 31.15 -23.18
C TYR A 101 22.20 30.11 -23.89
N LYS A 102 23.51 30.36 -24.03
CA LYS A 102 24.47 29.34 -24.52
C LYS A 102 24.55 28.14 -23.59
N ASP A 103 24.59 28.37 -22.31
CA ASP A 103 24.59 27.30 -21.30
C ASP A 103 23.28 26.50 -21.33
N PHE A 104 22.13 27.19 -21.39
CA PHE A 104 20.83 26.54 -21.53
C PHE A 104 20.75 25.64 -22.76
N LYS A 105 21.29 26.06 -23.90
CA LYS A 105 21.32 25.23 -25.11
C LYS A 105 22.12 23.93 -24.95
N LYS A 106 23.13 23.91 -24.07
CA LYS A 106 23.94 22.71 -23.76
C LYS A 106 23.26 21.76 -22.77
N MET A 107 22.23 22.23 -21.99
CA MET A 107 21.50 21.40 -21.09
C MET A 107 20.79 20.27 -21.84
N ASP A 108 20.58 19.13 -21.15
CA ASP A 108 19.97 17.94 -21.73
C ASP A 108 18.60 17.65 -21.12
N ILE A 109 17.78 16.88 -21.83
CA ILE A 109 16.56 16.31 -21.27
C ILE A 109 16.96 15.42 -20.08
N GLY A 110 16.25 15.60 -18.96
CA GLY A 110 16.56 14.95 -17.70
C GLY A 110 17.32 15.83 -16.71
N ASP A 111 17.96 16.93 -17.14
CA ASP A 111 18.60 17.89 -16.24
C ASP A 111 17.57 18.52 -15.30
N ILE A 112 17.96 18.80 -14.06
CA ILE A 112 17.13 19.54 -13.10
C ILE A 112 17.54 21.01 -13.13
N VAL A 113 16.55 21.87 -13.28
CA VAL A 113 16.74 23.32 -13.42
C VAL A 113 15.86 24.10 -12.46
N GLY A 114 16.33 25.26 -12.06
CA GLY A 114 15.55 26.32 -11.49
C GLY A 114 15.29 27.39 -12.56
N ILE A 115 14.07 27.90 -12.62
CA ILE A 115 13.67 28.94 -13.55
C ILE A 115 12.94 30.04 -12.79
N LYS A 116 13.44 31.28 -12.88
CA LYS A 116 12.72 32.47 -12.41
C LYS A 116 12.22 33.25 -13.61
N GLY A 117 10.99 33.73 -13.52
CA GLY A 117 10.41 34.51 -14.61
C GLY A 117 8.95 34.88 -14.38
N GLU A 118 8.36 35.54 -15.34
CA GLU A 118 7.01 36.06 -15.33
C GLU A 118 6.01 35.06 -15.92
N ILE A 119 4.89 34.86 -15.27
CA ILE A 119 3.81 34.00 -15.76
C ILE A 119 3.05 34.70 -16.87
N PHE A 120 2.87 34.05 -18.01
CA PHE A 120 2.15 34.57 -19.16
C PHE A 120 1.42 33.49 -19.93
N ARG A 121 0.51 33.90 -20.79
CA ARG A 121 -0.16 33.02 -21.73
C ARG A 121 0.43 33.24 -23.12
N THR A 122 0.87 32.16 -23.78
CA THR A 122 1.36 32.24 -25.16
C THR A 122 0.21 32.55 -26.13
N LYS A 123 0.55 32.99 -27.36
CA LYS A 123 -0.44 33.21 -28.42
C LYS A 123 -1.27 31.99 -28.79
N MET A 124 -0.78 30.78 -28.47
CA MET A 124 -1.46 29.51 -28.70
C MET A 124 -2.29 29.09 -27.47
N GLY A 125 -2.36 29.89 -26.42
CA GLY A 125 -3.14 29.63 -25.22
C GLY A 125 -2.41 28.89 -24.10
N GLU A 126 -1.16 28.46 -24.27
CA GLU A 126 -0.39 27.70 -23.27
C GLU A 126 0.08 28.61 -22.13
N ILE A 127 -0.21 28.26 -20.89
CA ILE A 127 0.30 28.93 -19.69
C ILE A 127 1.78 28.59 -19.53
N SER A 128 2.62 29.60 -19.45
CA SER A 128 4.07 29.48 -19.53
C SER A 128 4.79 30.47 -18.62
N ILE A 129 6.06 30.22 -18.36
CA ILE A 129 6.96 31.13 -17.67
C ILE A 129 7.90 31.78 -18.70
N HIS A 130 7.91 33.12 -18.77
CA HIS A 130 8.90 33.88 -19.50
C HIS A 130 10.17 33.98 -18.66
N ALA A 131 11.15 33.13 -18.93
CA ALA A 131 12.34 33.00 -18.11
C ALA A 131 13.22 34.25 -18.15
N GLU A 132 13.55 34.79 -17.00
CA GLU A 132 14.56 35.83 -16.78
C GLU A 132 15.89 35.24 -16.28
N GLU A 133 15.82 34.11 -15.55
CA GLU A 133 16.98 33.38 -15.04
C GLU A 133 16.75 31.87 -15.19
N VAL A 134 17.78 31.15 -15.63
CA VAL A 134 17.80 29.67 -15.67
C VAL A 134 19.07 29.18 -15.03
N THR A 135 18.91 28.37 -13.98
CA THR A 135 20.01 27.80 -13.21
C THR A 135 20.00 26.27 -13.37
N LEU A 136 21.12 25.67 -13.76
CA LEU A 136 21.28 24.22 -13.75
C LEU A 136 21.53 23.78 -12.31
N LEU A 137 20.60 22.99 -11.72
CA LEU A 137 20.67 22.52 -10.34
C LEU A 137 21.29 21.12 -10.22
N ALA A 138 21.05 20.26 -11.22
CA ALA A 138 21.69 18.95 -11.30
C ALA A 138 21.80 18.47 -12.74
N LYS A 139 22.93 17.88 -13.08
CA LYS A 139 23.18 17.31 -14.40
C LYS A 139 22.74 15.85 -14.46
N SER A 140 21.83 15.53 -15.38
CA SER A 140 21.45 14.14 -15.66
C SER A 140 22.54 13.47 -16.51
N LEU A 141 23.26 12.52 -15.94
CA LEU A 141 24.30 11.75 -16.62
C LEU A 141 23.76 10.50 -17.32
N GLN A 142 22.56 10.08 -16.97
CA GLN A 142 21.83 8.99 -17.61
C GLN A 142 20.80 9.54 -18.60
N ILE A 143 20.37 8.69 -19.52
CA ILE A 143 19.36 9.03 -20.51
C ILE A 143 18.01 8.48 -20.01
N LEU A 144 16.99 9.33 -19.99
CA LEU A 144 15.63 8.87 -19.73
C LEU A 144 15.10 8.05 -20.92
N PRO A 145 14.23 7.07 -20.69
CA PRO A 145 13.53 6.38 -21.77
C PRO A 145 12.80 7.36 -22.70
N GLU A 146 12.60 6.96 -23.96
CA GLU A 146 11.89 7.81 -24.93
C GLU A 146 10.45 8.05 -24.48
N LYS A 147 9.99 9.30 -24.55
CA LYS A 147 8.68 9.74 -24.06
C LYS A 147 7.50 9.00 -24.70
N PHE A 148 7.64 8.59 -25.97
CA PHE A 148 6.55 7.94 -26.72
C PHE A 148 6.34 6.46 -26.39
N HIS A 149 7.34 5.81 -25.82
CA HIS A 149 7.25 4.39 -25.44
C HIS A 149 7.23 4.21 -23.92
N GLY A 150 7.59 5.25 -23.15
CA GLY A 150 7.65 5.22 -21.70
C GLY A 150 8.56 4.09 -21.19
N LEU A 151 8.50 3.82 -19.90
CA LEU A 151 9.04 2.62 -19.31
C LEU A 151 7.90 1.56 -19.30
N THR A 152 7.73 0.83 -20.43
CA THR A 152 6.63 -0.13 -20.63
C THR A 152 6.88 -1.49 -19.99
N ASN A 153 8.15 -1.85 -19.80
CA ASN A 153 8.53 -3.11 -19.17
C ASN A 153 8.22 -3.05 -17.67
N THR A 154 7.25 -3.83 -17.22
CA THR A 154 6.74 -3.84 -15.85
C THR A 154 7.84 -4.18 -14.83
N ASP A 155 8.73 -5.14 -15.12
CA ASP A 155 9.83 -5.50 -14.23
C ASP A 155 10.82 -4.33 -14.05
N LEU A 156 11.17 -3.65 -15.13
CA LEU A 156 12.01 -2.44 -15.05
C LEU A 156 11.32 -1.29 -14.30
N ARG A 157 10.01 -1.12 -14.45
CA ARG A 157 9.23 -0.13 -13.68
C ARG A 157 9.36 -0.34 -12.18
N TYR A 158 9.25 -1.55 -11.72
CA TYR A 158 9.39 -1.87 -10.30
C TYR A 158 10.84 -1.73 -9.81
N ARG A 159 11.84 -2.20 -10.59
CA ARG A 159 13.26 -2.12 -10.23
C ARG A 159 13.82 -0.69 -10.30
N GLN A 160 13.32 0.12 -11.24
CA GLN A 160 13.72 1.51 -11.43
C GLN A 160 12.55 2.46 -11.16
N ARG A 161 11.91 2.32 -10.00
CA ARG A 161 10.74 3.11 -9.62
C ARG A 161 10.97 4.62 -9.74
N TYR A 162 12.18 5.10 -9.48
CA TYR A 162 12.55 6.49 -9.68
C TYR A 162 12.47 6.95 -11.13
N VAL A 163 12.70 6.07 -12.11
CA VAL A 163 12.46 6.36 -13.54
C VAL A 163 10.97 6.27 -13.87
N ASP A 164 10.28 5.27 -13.33
CA ASP A 164 8.84 5.09 -13.50
C ASP A 164 8.07 6.33 -13.02
N LEU A 165 8.40 6.87 -11.84
CA LEU A 165 7.83 8.11 -11.30
C LEU A 165 8.08 9.36 -12.16
N ILE A 166 9.18 9.38 -12.94
CA ILE A 166 9.48 10.47 -13.88
C ILE A 166 8.66 10.34 -15.15
N MET A 167 8.55 9.10 -15.68
CA MET A 167 7.99 8.85 -17.00
C MET A 167 6.48 8.65 -17.01
N ASN A 168 5.92 8.13 -15.92
CA ASN A 168 4.51 7.75 -15.78
C ASN A 168 3.85 8.58 -14.67
N PRO A 169 3.16 9.69 -14.99
CA PRO A 169 2.52 10.55 -13.98
C PRO A 169 1.48 9.82 -13.13
N ASP A 170 0.75 8.86 -13.71
CA ASP A 170 -0.29 8.09 -13.02
C ASP A 170 0.29 7.28 -11.85
N VAL A 171 1.52 6.77 -12.00
CA VAL A 171 2.24 6.07 -10.93
C VAL A 171 2.52 7.02 -9.75
N LYS A 172 2.91 8.26 -10.04
CA LYS A 172 3.10 9.28 -9.00
C LYS A 172 1.80 9.58 -8.26
N ASP A 173 0.69 9.70 -8.98
CA ASP A 173 -0.64 9.94 -8.42
C ASP A 173 -1.07 8.80 -7.47
N THR A 174 -0.82 7.54 -7.84
CA THR A 174 -1.07 6.39 -6.97
C THR A 174 -0.36 6.53 -5.60
N PHE A 175 0.92 6.93 -5.58
CA PHE A 175 1.64 7.10 -4.31
C PHE A 175 1.24 8.35 -3.53
N VAL A 176 0.83 9.42 -4.21
CA VAL A 176 0.22 10.58 -3.57
C VAL A 176 -1.11 10.19 -2.91
N LYS A 177 -1.96 9.45 -3.60
CA LYS A 177 -3.21 8.92 -3.04
C LYS A 177 -2.96 7.97 -1.87
N ARG A 178 -1.99 7.05 -1.98
CA ARG A 178 -1.60 6.17 -0.86
C ARG A 178 -1.22 6.98 0.39
N SER A 179 -0.43 8.03 0.23
CA SER A 179 -0.07 8.91 1.35
C SER A 179 -1.30 9.61 1.96
N LYS A 180 -2.22 10.06 1.12
CA LYS A 180 -3.49 10.67 1.55
C LYS A 180 -4.40 9.67 2.27
N ILE A 181 -4.48 8.41 1.79
CA ILE A 181 -5.22 7.32 2.43
C ILE A 181 -4.73 7.14 3.87
N LEU A 182 -3.41 6.96 4.07
CA LEU A 182 -2.83 6.80 5.41
C LEU A 182 -3.10 8.01 6.32
N ALA A 183 -2.96 9.23 5.79
CA ALA A 183 -3.26 10.45 6.55
C ALA A 183 -4.76 10.56 6.90
N SER A 184 -5.65 10.12 6.02
CA SER A 184 -7.09 10.09 6.24
C SER A 184 -7.49 9.08 7.33
N ILE A 185 -6.92 7.88 7.27
CA ILE A 185 -7.10 6.85 8.31
C ILE A 185 -6.72 7.40 9.68
N ARG A 186 -5.52 8.02 9.81
CA ARG A 186 -5.06 8.61 11.07
C ARG A 186 -6.03 9.67 11.59
N ARG A 187 -6.45 10.61 10.74
CA ARG A 187 -7.42 11.65 11.14
C ARG A 187 -8.74 11.06 11.64
N TYR A 188 -9.23 10.03 10.97
CA TYR A 188 -10.46 9.35 11.39
C TYR A 188 -10.30 8.70 12.76
N LEU A 189 -9.25 7.92 12.96
CA LEU A 189 -9.01 7.19 14.21
C LEU A 189 -8.68 8.13 15.38
N ASP A 190 -7.84 9.15 15.16
CA ASP A 190 -7.53 10.18 16.15
C ASP A 190 -8.82 10.92 16.58
N GLY A 191 -9.70 11.23 15.60
CA GLY A 191 -11.01 11.83 15.85
C GLY A 191 -11.96 10.93 16.64
N GLN A 192 -11.77 9.61 16.63
CA GLN A 192 -12.50 8.64 17.45
C GLN A 192 -11.82 8.36 18.80
N GLY A 193 -10.72 9.03 19.11
CA GLY A 193 -9.99 8.90 20.37
C GLY A 193 -9.07 7.69 20.44
N PHE A 194 -8.67 7.11 19.30
CA PHE A 194 -7.63 6.10 19.26
C PHE A 194 -6.24 6.75 19.40
N MET A 195 -5.32 6.02 20.03
CA MET A 195 -3.91 6.37 20.17
C MET A 195 -3.08 5.53 19.18
N GLU A 196 -2.30 6.19 18.30
CA GLU A 196 -1.30 5.49 17.48
C GLU A 196 -0.13 5.08 18.39
N VAL A 197 0.28 3.82 18.29
CA VAL A 197 1.39 3.26 19.07
C VAL A 197 2.36 2.52 18.17
N GLU A 198 3.54 2.22 18.69
CA GLU A 198 4.56 1.40 18.03
C GLU A 198 4.94 0.23 18.92
N THR A 199 4.98 -0.97 18.33
CA THR A 199 5.36 -2.21 19.02
C THR A 199 6.56 -2.87 18.31
N PRO A 200 7.26 -3.83 18.96
CA PRO A 200 8.47 -4.41 18.38
C PRO A 200 8.25 -5.13 17.04
N MET A 201 9.16 -4.88 16.08
CA MET A 201 9.24 -5.69 14.84
C MET A 201 10.02 -6.98 15.03
N LEU A 202 11.02 -6.98 15.95
CA LEU A 202 11.78 -8.15 16.35
C LEU A 202 11.16 -8.74 17.60
N VAL A 203 10.71 -9.98 17.52
CA VAL A 203 9.94 -10.65 18.58
C VAL A 203 10.55 -12.02 18.87
N ALA A 204 10.45 -12.46 20.10
CA ALA A 204 10.87 -13.81 20.48
C ALA A 204 9.85 -14.85 19.97
N ASN A 205 8.55 -14.52 20.05
CA ASN A 205 7.46 -15.33 19.55
C ASN A 205 6.64 -14.56 18.51
N ALA A 206 6.50 -15.11 17.30
CA ALA A 206 5.65 -14.57 16.26
C ALA A 206 4.29 -15.25 16.33
N GLY A 207 3.26 -14.51 16.72
CA GLY A 207 1.88 -14.98 16.84
C GLY A 207 0.89 -13.93 16.38
N GLY A 208 -0.42 -14.23 16.46
CA GLY A 208 -1.50 -13.34 16.03
C GLY A 208 -1.93 -13.52 14.57
N ALA A 209 -1.33 -14.46 13.84
CA ALA A 209 -1.74 -14.83 12.50
C ALA A 209 -1.30 -16.28 12.21
N ALA A 210 -1.93 -16.91 11.22
CA ALA A 210 -1.44 -18.14 10.61
C ALA A 210 -0.46 -17.76 9.48
N ALA A 211 0.84 -17.80 9.74
CA ALA A 211 1.86 -17.41 8.79
C ALA A 211 3.26 -17.87 9.23
N ARG A 212 4.11 -18.16 8.25
CA ARG A 212 5.51 -18.52 8.51
C ARG A 212 6.37 -17.26 8.72
N PRO A 213 7.08 -17.10 9.87
CA PRO A 213 7.93 -15.94 10.13
C PRO A 213 9.27 -16.01 9.38
N PHE A 214 9.90 -14.84 9.18
CA PHE A 214 11.33 -14.75 8.92
C PHE A 214 12.09 -14.83 10.25
N GLU A 215 13.21 -15.55 10.25
CA GLU A 215 14.09 -15.71 11.42
C GLU A 215 15.38 -14.91 11.26
N THR A 216 15.91 -14.42 12.37
CA THR A 216 17.16 -13.68 12.42
C THR A 216 17.88 -13.93 13.74
N HIS A 217 19.21 -13.62 13.81
CA HIS A 217 20.00 -13.79 15.01
C HIS A 217 20.43 -12.44 15.60
N PHE A 218 20.17 -12.23 16.89
CA PHE A 218 20.60 -11.05 17.63
C PHE A 218 21.95 -11.30 18.30
N ASN A 219 23.04 -10.86 17.67
CA ASN A 219 24.41 -11.14 18.11
C ASN A 219 24.74 -10.68 19.55
N ALA A 220 24.16 -9.56 20.01
CA ALA A 220 24.50 -9.02 21.33
C ALA A 220 23.99 -9.88 22.48
N LEU A 221 22.85 -10.53 22.31
CA LEU A 221 22.25 -11.46 23.30
C LEU A 221 22.52 -12.92 22.96
N ASN A 222 23.03 -13.21 21.76
CA ASN A 222 23.20 -14.56 21.20
C ASN A 222 21.86 -15.34 21.22
N GLU A 223 20.79 -14.68 20.75
CA GLU A 223 19.43 -15.20 20.72
C GLU A 223 18.86 -15.14 19.30
N ASP A 224 18.05 -16.13 18.95
CA ASP A 224 17.30 -16.13 17.71
C ASP A 224 15.99 -15.39 17.90
N LEU A 225 15.70 -14.45 17.00
CA LEU A 225 14.49 -13.66 16.97
C LEU A 225 13.74 -13.89 15.66
N LYS A 226 12.49 -13.49 15.64
CA LYS A 226 11.64 -13.52 14.45
C LYS A 226 11.20 -12.12 14.07
N LEU A 227 10.93 -11.91 12.78
CA LEU A 227 10.18 -10.73 12.35
C LEU A 227 8.69 -10.97 12.59
N ARG A 228 7.99 -9.98 13.14
CA ARG A 228 6.56 -10.08 13.47
C ARG A 228 5.71 -10.37 12.23
N ILE A 229 4.71 -11.23 12.39
CA ILE A 229 3.72 -11.58 11.36
C ILE A 229 2.37 -10.86 11.54
N SER A 230 2.15 -10.24 12.71
CA SER A 230 0.98 -9.49 13.14
C SER A 230 1.36 -8.49 14.23
N LEU A 231 0.47 -7.57 14.57
CA LEU A 231 0.61 -6.58 15.64
C LEU A 231 -0.18 -6.98 16.89
N GLU A 232 -1.07 -7.96 16.77
CA GLU A 232 -2.15 -8.33 17.66
C GLU A 232 -1.74 -8.49 19.12
N LEU A 233 -0.82 -9.43 19.40
CA LEU A 233 -0.55 -9.83 20.81
C LEU A 233 0.06 -8.70 21.65
N TYR A 234 0.83 -7.79 21.02
CA TYR A 234 1.35 -6.61 21.70
C TYR A 234 0.27 -5.55 21.94
N LEU A 235 -0.59 -5.30 20.96
CA LEU A 235 -1.68 -4.32 21.10
C LEU A 235 -2.70 -4.77 22.18
N LYS A 236 -3.01 -6.05 22.25
CA LYS A 236 -3.85 -6.61 23.33
C LYS A 236 -3.23 -6.42 24.72
N ARG A 237 -1.90 -6.55 24.87
CA ARG A 237 -1.20 -6.24 26.12
C ARG A 237 -1.34 -4.78 26.53
N LEU A 238 -1.42 -3.85 25.56
CA LEU A 238 -1.69 -2.43 25.84
C LEU A 238 -3.12 -2.21 26.34
N ILE A 239 -4.09 -2.97 25.81
CA ILE A 239 -5.48 -2.97 26.34
C ILE A 239 -5.50 -3.45 27.79
N VAL A 240 -4.79 -4.54 28.13
CA VAL A 240 -4.61 -4.97 29.52
C VAL A 240 -4.00 -3.87 30.38
N GLY A 241 -3.05 -3.12 29.84
CA GLY A 241 -2.41 -1.96 30.47
C GLY A 241 -3.30 -0.73 30.65
N GLY A 242 -4.56 -0.76 30.17
CA GLY A 242 -5.53 0.32 30.31
C GLY A 242 -5.54 1.34 29.17
N LEU A 243 -4.83 1.10 28.05
CA LEU A 243 -4.97 1.90 26.85
C LEU A 243 -6.20 1.41 26.08
N GLU A 244 -7.35 2.05 26.32
CA GLU A 244 -8.66 1.53 25.89
C GLU A 244 -8.88 1.55 24.37
N ARG A 245 -8.15 2.37 23.62
CA ARG A 245 -8.25 2.48 22.15
C ARG A 245 -6.86 2.70 21.58
N VAL A 246 -6.32 1.68 20.91
CA VAL A 246 -4.99 1.73 20.31
C VAL A 246 -5.03 1.26 18.87
N TYR A 247 -4.15 1.82 18.05
CA TYR A 247 -3.88 1.29 16.71
C TYR A 247 -2.42 1.42 16.34
N GLU A 248 -1.96 0.56 15.46
CA GLU A 248 -0.64 0.65 14.85
C GLU A 248 -0.77 0.43 13.34
N ILE A 249 -0.11 1.30 12.54
CA ILE A 249 0.08 1.09 11.10
C ILE A 249 1.54 0.70 10.91
N GLY A 250 1.80 -0.57 10.66
CA GLY A 250 3.15 -1.11 10.66
C GLY A 250 3.42 -2.11 9.53
N ARG A 251 4.72 -2.38 9.33
CA ARG A 251 5.15 -3.49 8.49
C ARG A 251 5.04 -4.79 9.26
N VAL A 252 4.51 -5.80 8.59
CA VAL A 252 4.55 -7.19 9.00
C VAL A 252 5.23 -8.02 7.91
N PHE A 253 5.73 -9.19 8.30
CA PHE A 253 6.63 -9.99 7.47
C PHE A 253 6.15 -11.44 7.47
N ARG A 254 5.82 -11.98 6.28
CA ARG A 254 5.39 -13.37 6.11
C ARG A 254 6.26 -14.04 5.07
N ASN A 255 6.92 -15.12 5.46
CA ASN A 255 7.83 -15.89 4.60
C ASN A 255 7.06 -16.88 3.74
N GLU A 256 6.22 -16.34 2.87
CA GLU A 256 5.28 -17.05 2.02
C GLU A 256 5.52 -16.74 0.54
N GLY A 257 4.53 -17.06 -0.30
CA GLY A 257 4.58 -16.84 -1.73
C GLY A 257 4.66 -15.36 -2.15
N LEU A 258 5.04 -15.15 -3.39
CA LEU A 258 5.11 -13.83 -4.03
C LEU A 258 4.26 -13.86 -5.29
N ASP A 259 3.12 -13.15 -5.27
CA ASP A 259 2.18 -13.06 -6.39
C ASP A 259 1.68 -11.62 -6.62
N THR A 260 0.53 -11.45 -7.25
CA THR A 260 -0.07 -10.14 -7.54
C THR A 260 -0.71 -9.49 -6.30
N ARG A 261 -1.04 -10.26 -5.26
CA ARG A 261 -1.72 -9.81 -4.04
C ARG A 261 -0.84 -9.95 -2.79
N HIS A 262 0.25 -10.71 -2.85
CA HIS A 262 1.13 -11.01 -1.73
C HIS A 262 2.55 -10.51 -1.96
N ASN A 263 3.13 -9.89 -0.93
CA ASN A 263 4.51 -9.46 -0.85
C ASN A 263 5.05 -9.89 0.53
N PRO A 264 6.30 -10.36 0.66
CA PRO A 264 6.82 -10.90 1.92
C PRO A 264 6.84 -9.88 3.07
N GLU A 265 6.84 -8.59 2.75
CA GLU A 265 6.60 -7.51 3.69
C GLU A 265 5.48 -6.61 3.17
N PHE A 266 4.53 -6.25 4.01
CA PHE A 266 3.39 -5.43 3.64
C PHE A 266 2.92 -4.57 4.81
N THR A 267 2.06 -3.58 4.53
CA THR A 267 1.52 -2.69 5.55
C THR A 267 0.20 -3.22 6.07
N LEU A 268 0.17 -3.51 7.35
CA LEU A 268 -1.03 -3.87 8.10
C LEU A 268 -1.37 -2.72 9.05
N MET A 269 -2.64 -2.48 9.26
CA MET A 269 -3.14 -1.69 10.38
C MET A 269 -3.95 -2.60 11.27
N GLU A 270 -3.61 -2.65 12.55
CA GLU A 270 -4.45 -3.30 13.55
C GLU A 270 -4.89 -2.29 14.59
N LEU A 271 -6.11 -2.41 15.06
CA LEU A 271 -6.66 -1.59 16.13
C LEU A 271 -7.49 -2.43 17.08
N TYR A 272 -7.48 -2.00 18.34
CA TYR A 272 -8.19 -2.66 19.43
C TYR A 272 -8.92 -1.60 20.25
N GLN A 273 -10.17 -1.91 20.61
CA GLN A 273 -11.01 -1.05 21.45
C GLN A 273 -11.64 -1.85 22.56
N ALA A 274 -11.41 -1.43 23.80
CA ALA A 274 -12.07 -1.97 24.96
C ALA A 274 -13.56 -1.62 24.98
N TYR A 275 -14.37 -2.48 25.61
CA TYR A 275 -15.80 -2.31 25.81
C TYR A 275 -16.64 -2.26 24.54
N THR A 276 -16.17 -2.91 23.49
CA THR A 276 -16.90 -3.15 22.24
C THR A 276 -16.74 -4.60 21.78
N ASP A 277 -17.46 -4.97 20.76
CA ASP A 277 -17.51 -6.30 20.17
C ASP A 277 -17.27 -6.26 18.64
N TYR A 278 -17.40 -7.41 18.00
CA TYR A 278 -17.24 -7.51 16.54
C TYR A 278 -18.29 -6.71 15.76
N ASN A 279 -19.50 -6.45 16.32
CA ASN A 279 -20.48 -5.57 15.67
C ASN A 279 -20.00 -4.12 15.64
N GLY A 280 -19.39 -3.65 16.74
CA GLY A 280 -18.76 -2.32 16.78
C GLY A 280 -17.59 -2.21 15.80
N MET A 281 -16.86 -3.31 15.56
CA MET A 281 -15.81 -3.34 14.54
C MET A 281 -16.37 -3.31 13.10
N MET A 282 -17.52 -3.93 12.82
CA MET A 282 -18.22 -3.79 11.54
C MET A 282 -18.62 -2.33 11.28
N ASP A 283 -19.24 -1.68 12.25
CA ASP A 283 -19.66 -0.28 12.13
C ASP A 283 -18.46 0.67 11.94
N LEU A 284 -17.36 0.43 12.65
CA LEU A 284 -16.11 1.17 12.48
C LEU A 284 -15.55 0.98 11.06
N THR A 285 -15.49 -0.25 10.57
CA THR A 285 -14.99 -0.59 9.24
C THR A 285 -15.77 0.11 8.14
N GLU A 286 -17.10 0.01 8.18
CA GLU A 286 -17.99 0.64 7.20
C GLU A 286 -17.78 2.17 7.17
N ASN A 287 -17.72 2.79 8.34
CA ASN A 287 -17.53 4.24 8.44
C ASN A 287 -16.12 4.67 8.02
N LEU A 288 -15.08 3.91 8.36
CA LEU A 288 -13.69 4.19 7.97
C LEU A 288 -13.53 4.16 6.46
N TYR A 289 -13.98 3.09 5.79
CA TYR A 289 -13.88 2.97 4.33
C TYR A 289 -14.63 4.09 3.61
N ARG A 290 -15.85 4.39 4.05
CA ARG A 290 -16.66 5.50 3.54
C ARG A 290 -15.96 6.84 3.70
N TYR A 291 -15.42 7.12 4.88
CA TYR A 291 -14.70 8.35 5.19
C TYR A 291 -13.45 8.51 4.32
N VAL A 292 -12.62 7.46 4.22
CA VAL A 292 -11.37 7.51 3.44
C VAL A 292 -11.66 7.69 1.95
N ALA A 293 -12.62 6.97 1.38
CA ALA A 293 -13.00 7.11 -0.02
C ALA A 293 -13.51 8.52 -0.32
N GLN A 294 -14.40 9.05 0.50
CA GLN A 294 -14.94 10.40 0.33
C GLN A 294 -13.84 11.47 0.44
N GLU A 295 -12.91 11.34 1.38
CA GLU A 295 -11.86 12.35 1.59
C GLU A 295 -10.78 12.31 0.51
N VAL A 296 -10.40 11.12 0.04
CA VAL A 296 -9.29 10.96 -0.90
C VAL A 296 -9.74 11.04 -2.36
N LEU A 297 -10.92 10.49 -2.66
CA LEU A 297 -11.44 10.39 -4.04
C LEU A 297 -12.58 11.37 -4.32
N GLY A 298 -13.20 11.97 -3.28
CA GLY A 298 -14.38 12.83 -3.40
C GLY A 298 -15.68 12.06 -3.71
N THR A 299 -15.67 10.73 -3.60
CA THR A 299 -16.83 9.87 -3.85
C THR A 299 -16.74 8.62 -2.98
N THR A 300 -17.89 8.01 -2.66
CA THR A 300 -17.99 6.70 -2.01
C THR A 300 -18.18 5.56 -2.99
N THR A 301 -18.41 5.87 -4.27
CA THR A 301 -18.44 4.86 -5.34
C THR A 301 -17.05 4.75 -5.94
N ILE A 302 -16.46 3.56 -5.87
CA ILE A 302 -15.14 3.26 -6.41
C ILE A 302 -15.26 2.32 -7.59
N THR A 303 -14.32 2.40 -8.52
CA THR A 303 -14.22 1.49 -9.66
C THR A 303 -12.89 0.79 -9.63
N TYR A 304 -12.90 -0.53 -9.69
CA TYR A 304 -11.70 -1.36 -9.80
C TYR A 304 -11.84 -2.31 -11.00
N ASN A 305 -10.90 -2.23 -11.94
CA ASN A 305 -10.89 -3.04 -13.17
C ASN A 305 -12.25 -3.01 -13.90
N GLY A 306 -12.90 -1.84 -13.94
CA GLY A 306 -14.20 -1.63 -14.56
C GLY A 306 -15.41 -2.11 -13.75
N VAL A 307 -15.20 -2.67 -12.56
CA VAL A 307 -16.28 -3.09 -11.65
C VAL A 307 -16.53 -1.98 -10.62
N GLU A 308 -17.79 -1.56 -10.53
CA GLU A 308 -18.22 -0.52 -9.58
C GLU A 308 -18.58 -1.14 -8.23
N MET A 309 -18.09 -0.53 -7.15
CA MET A 309 -18.40 -0.88 -5.76
C MET A 309 -18.84 0.36 -5.00
N ASP A 310 -19.95 0.25 -4.26
CA ASP A 310 -20.60 1.37 -3.58
C ASP A 310 -20.41 1.30 -2.05
N LEU A 311 -19.44 2.03 -1.55
CA LEU A 311 -19.17 2.17 -0.11
C LEU A 311 -20.20 3.08 0.61
N GLY A 312 -21.05 3.77 -0.13
CA GLY A 312 -22.08 4.65 0.43
C GLY A 312 -23.29 3.90 0.97
N LYS A 313 -23.54 2.68 0.50
CA LYS A 313 -24.61 1.80 0.98
C LYS A 313 -24.19 1.05 2.24
N PRO A 314 -25.14 0.56 3.06
CA PRO A 314 -24.84 -0.41 4.12
C PRO A 314 -24.16 -1.65 3.52
N PHE A 315 -23.12 -2.13 4.19
CA PHE A 315 -22.41 -3.34 3.77
C PHE A 315 -23.26 -4.58 4.08
N GLU A 316 -23.25 -5.57 3.18
CA GLU A 316 -23.96 -6.85 3.39
C GLU A 316 -23.35 -7.56 4.60
N ARG A 317 -24.21 -8.20 5.42
CA ARG A 317 -23.81 -9.04 6.54
C ARG A 317 -24.38 -10.43 6.31
N ILE A 318 -23.51 -11.43 6.16
CA ILE A 318 -23.89 -12.82 5.89
C ILE A 318 -23.04 -13.74 6.76
N THR A 319 -23.64 -14.81 7.29
CA THR A 319 -22.83 -15.83 8.00
C THR A 319 -22.06 -16.70 7.01
N MET A 320 -20.96 -17.32 7.46
CA MET A 320 -20.20 -18.22 6.58
C MET A 320 -21.08 -19.41 6.12
N VAL A 321 -21.93 -19.93 6.99
CA VAL A 321 -22.88 -21.00 6.65
C VAL A 321 -23.86 -20.55 5.58
N ASP A 322 -24.47 -19.37 5.74
CA ASP A 322 -25.41 -18.83 4.74
C ASP A 322 -24.71 -18.52 3.41
N ALA A 323 -23.45 -18.07 3.43
CA ALA A 323 -22.67 -17.85 2.21
C ALA A 323 -22.42 -19.18 1.46
N VAL A 324 -21.99 -20.21 2.16
CA VAL A 324 -21.81 -21.56 1.58
C VAL A 324 -23.13 -22.11 1.06
N LYS A 325 -24.22 -21.99 1.82
CA LYS A 325 -25.55 -22.39 1.39
C LYS A 325 -26.00 -21.66 0.11
N LYS A 326 -25.73 -20.34 0.05
CA LYS A 326 -26.10 -19.49 -1.11
C LYS A 326 -25.34 -19.87 -2.38
N TYR A 327 -24.05 -20.15 -2.28
CA TYR A 327 -23.17 -20.31 -3.45
C TYR A 327 -22.82 -21.76 -3.78
N ALA A 328 -22.66 -22.63 -2.77
CA ALA A 328 -22.39 -24.06 -2.96
C ALA A 328 -23.67 -24.92 -2.92
N GLY A 329 -24.79 -24.40 -2.36
CA GLY A 329 -26.01 -25.17 -2.18
C GLY A 329 -25.96 -26.19 -1.04
N VAL A 330 -24.93 -26.12 -0.18
CA VAL A 330 -24.72 -27.02 0.96
C VAL A 330 -25.06 -26.30 2.25
N ASP A 331 -25.96 -26.87 3.04
CA ASP A 331 -26.40 -26.32 4.33
C ASP A 331 -25.61 -26.98 5.48
N PHE A 332 -24.63 -26.26 6.03
CA PHE A 332 -23.81 -26.77 7.15
C PHE A 332 -24.55 -26.80 8.49
N ASP A 333 -25.72 -26.14 8.61
CA ASP A 333 -26.59 -26.29 9.78
C ASP A 333 -27.26 -27.69 9.83
N GLU A 334 -27.39 -28.37 8.69
CA GLU A 334 -27.89 -29.73 8.57
C GLU A 334 -26.77 -30.79 8.68
N ILE A 335 -25.49 -30.37 8.67
CA ILE A 335 -24.31 -31.26 8.82
C ILE A 335 -23.88 -31.29 10.29
N HIS A 336 -24.05 -32.44 10.93
CA HIS A 336 -23.82 -32.57 12.39
C HIS A 336 -22.52 -33.30 12.75
N THR A 337 -21.97 -34.08 11.80
CA THR A 337 -20.76 -34.90 12.04
C THR A 337 -19.65 -34.59 11.07
N LEU A 338 -18.42 -34.94 11.46
CA LEU A 338 -17.24 -34.81 10.58
C LEU A 338 -17.37 -35.73 9.34
N GLU A 339 -17.97 -36.92 9.54
CA GLU A 339 -18.19 -37.88 8.44
C GLU A 339 -19.13 -37.30 7.38
N GLU A 340 -20.21 -36.63 7.81
CA GLU A 340 -21.13 -35.94 6.91
C GLU A 340 -20.46 -34.78 6.17
N ALA A 341 -19.64 -33.97 6.87
CA ALA A 341 -18.88 -32.89 6.25
C ALA A 341 -17.89 -33.42 5.21
N ARG A 342 -17.16 -34.49 5.51
CA ARG A 342 -16.26 -35.18 4.58
C ARG A 342 -16.99 -35.79 3.40
N ALA A 343 -18.20 -36.31 3.60
CA ALA A 343 -19.03 -36.84 2.53
C ALA A 343 -19.47 -35.73 1.57
N ALA A 344 -19.94 -34.59 2.11
CA ALA A 344 -20.29 -33.41 1.31
C ALA A 344 -19.07 -32.85 0.55
N ALA A 345 -17.89 -32.75 1.17
CA ALA A 345 -16.66 -32.34 0.51
C ALA A 345 -16.31 -33.23 -0.69
N LYS A 346 -16.40 -34.56 -0.53
CA LYS A 346 -16.17 -35.50 -1.65
C LYS A 346 -17.20 -35.35 -2.77
N GLU A 347 -18.46 -35.16 -2.44
CA GLU A 347 -19.54 -34.96 -3.41
C GLU A 347 -19.32 -33.68 -4.24
N HIS A 348 -18.85 -32.60 -3.60
CA HIS A 348 -18.60 -31.31 -4.24
C HIS A 348 -17.14 -31.13 -4.73
N HIS A 349 -16.32 -32.18 -4.66
CA HIS A 349 -14.91 -32.16 -5.09
C HIS A 349 -14.03 -31.16 -4.33
N VAL A 350 -14.37 -30.83 -3.09
CA VAL A 350 -13.53 -30.01 -2.20
C VAL A 350 -12.43 -30.91 -1.61
N GLU A 351 -11.19 -30.53 -1.82
CA GLU A 351 -10.03 -31.23 -1.28
C GLU A 351 -9.87 -30.92 0.22
N PHE A 352 -9.59 -31.94 1.02
CA PHE A 352 -9.34 -31.79 2.46
C PHE A 352 -8.29 -32.78 2.94
N GLU A 353 -7.62 -32.44 4.05
CA GLU A 353 -6.65 -33.30 4.71
C GLU A 353 -7.31 -34.12 5.86
N GLU A 354 -6.67 -35.20 6.28
CA GLU A 354 -7.19 -36.05 7.37
C GLU A 354 -7.31 -35.31 8.72
N ARG A 355 -6.46 -34.31 8.96
CA ARG A 355 -6.47 -33.46 10.16
C ARG A 355 -7.65 -32.48 10.20
N HIS A 356 -8.26 -32.17 9.07
CA HIS A 356 -9.35 -31.19 9.00
C HIS A 356 -10.59 -31.67 9.74
N LYS A 357 -11.13 -30.81 10.59
CA LYS A 357 -12.38 -30.97 11.33
C LYS A 357 -13.55 -30.39 10.51
N LYS A 358 -14.75 -30.44 11.08
CA LYS A 358 -15.98 -29.95 10.41
C LYS A 358 -15.88 -28.48 10.03
N GLY A 359 -15.39 -27.63 10.94
CA GLY A 359 -15.24 -26.21 10.69
C GLY A 359 -14.18 -25.86 9.62
N ASP A 360 -13.07 -26.62 9.57
CA ASP A 360 -12.09 -26.46 8.49
C ASP A 360 -12.72 -26.77 7.13
N ILE A 361 -13.54 -27.80 7.04
CA ILE A 361 -14.23 -28.18 5.81
C ILE A 361 -15.24 -27.08 5.39
N LEU A 362 -15.98 -26.49 6.34
CA LEU A 362 -16.85 -25.35 6.05
C LEU A 362 -16.06 -24.18 5.44
N ALA A 363 -14.87 -23.87 5.99
CA ALA A 363 -14.00 -22.83 5.46
C ALA A 363 -13.53 -23.13 4.03
N LEU A 364 -13.13 -24.38 3.76
CA LEU A 364 -12.76 -24.82 2.40
C LEU A 364 -13.91 -24.67 1.41
N PHE A 365 -15.14 -24.97 1.80
CA PHE A 365 -16.31 -24.71 0.95
C PHE A 365 -16.53 -23.22 0.69
N PHE A 366 -16.30 -22.39 1.70
CA PHE A 366 -16.41 -20.96 1.56
C PHE A 366 -15.36 -20.41 0.57
N GLU A 367 -14.11 -20.80 0.73
CA GLU A 367 -13.01 -20.40 -0.17
C GLU A 367 -13.26 -20.82 -1.63
N GLU A 368 -13.73 -22.06 -1.85
CA GLU A 368 -13.94 -22.61 -3.18
C GLU A 368 -15.16 -22.03 -3.91
N PHE A 369 -16.28 -21.78 -3.18
CA PHE A 369 -17.55 -21.47 -3.84
C PHE A 369 -18.10 -20.07 -3.55
N ALA A 370 -17.70 -19.43 -2.46
CA ALA A 370 -18.35 -18.17 -2.04
C ALA A 370 -17.46 -16.95 -2.19
N GLU A 371 -16.19 -17.04 -1.88
CA GLU A 371 -15.28 -15.90 -1.78
C GLU A 371 -15.24 -15.05 -3.06
N GLU A 372 -15.08 -15.68 -4.23
CA GLU A 372 -14.99 -14.98 -5.53
C GLU A 372 -16.24 -14.19 -5.90
N HIS A 373 -17.40 -14.54 -5.30
CA HIS A 373 -18.67 -13.87 -5.56
C HIS A 373 -18.92 -12.63 -4.71
N LEU A 374 -18.09 -12.36 -3.71
CA LEU A 374 -18.21 -11.24 -2.78
C LEU A 374 -17.63 -9.96 -3.37
N ILE A 375 -18.26 -9.44 -4.41
CA ILE A 375 -17.77 -8.25 -5.14
C ILE A 375 -18.07 -6.96 -4.41
N GLN A 376 -19.32 -6.79 -3.93
CA GLN A 376 -19.72 -5.63 -3.14
C GLN A 376 -19.25 -5.77 -1.69
N PRO A 377 -19.09 -4.65 -0.96
CA PRO A 377 -18.66 -4.69 0.44
C PRO A 377 -19.53 -5.62 1.28
N THR A 378 -18.94 -6.69 1.83
CA THR A 378 -19.64 -7.76 2.54
C THR A 378 -18.86 -8.21 3.77
N PHE A 379 -19.53 -8.28 4.91
CA PHE A 379 -19.03 -8.94 6.11
C PHE A 379 -19.47 -10.39 6.13
N VAL A 380 -18.52 -11.32 6.16
CA VAL A 380 -18.78 -12.75 6.36
C VAL A 380 -18.54 -13.05 7.83
N MET A 381 -19.60 -13.41 8.54
CA MET A 381 -19.62 -13.55 10.01
C MET A 381 -19.64 -15.01 10.44
N ASP A 382 -19.42 -15.21 11.74
CA ASP A 382 -19.63 -16.49 12.42
C ASP A 382 -18.74 -17.61 11.88
N HIS A 383 -17.44 -17.33 11.90
CA HIS A 383 -16.42 -18.30 11.50
C HIS A 383 -16.32 -19.46 12.50
N PRO A 384 -15.98 -20.67 12.02
CA PRO A 384 -15.78 -21.84 12.89
C PRO A 384 -14.68 -21.64 13.92
N ILE A 385 -14.86 -22.32 15.06
CA ILE A 385 -13.94 -22.25 16.19
C ILE A 385 -12.55 -22.84 15.83
N GLU A 386 -12.50 -23.83 14.97
CA GLU A 386 -11.28 -24.52 14.54
C GLU A 386 -10.27 -23.58 13.91
N ILE A 387 -10.75 -22.63 13.11
CA ILE A 387 -9.91 -21.65 12.40
C ILE A 387 -9.81 -20.30 13.10
N SER A 388 -10.29 -20.19 14.37
CA SER A 388 -10.41 -18.91 15.08
C SER A 388 -9.78 -18.96 16.48
N PRO A 389 -8.45 -19.17 16.61
CA PRO A 389 -7.80 -19.49 17.89
C PRO A 389 -7.77 -18.34 18.91
N LEU A 390 -7.99 -17.09 18.50
CA LEU A 390 -7.88 -15.90 19.32
C LEU A 390 -9.23 -15.20 19.56
N THR A 391 -10.31 -15.83 19.10
CA THR A 391 -11.65 -15.25 19.06
C THR A 391 -12.58 -15.86 20.12
N LYS A 392 -13.42 -15.03 20.67
CA LYS A 392 -14.49 -15.44 21.60
C LYS A 392 -15.54 -16.27 20.87
N LYS A 393 -15.89 -17.42 21.42
CA LYS A 393 -16.99 -18.25 20.89
C LYS A 393 -18.34 -17.63 21.17
N LYS A 394 -19.31 -17.91 20.31
CA LYS A 394 -20.69 -17.45 20.49
C LYS A 394 -21.35 -18.23 21.66
N PRO A 395 -22.00 -17.54 22.61
CA PRO A 395 -22.61 -18.20 23.73
C PRO A 395 -23.74 -19.16 23.33
N GLU A 396 -24.50 -18.81 22.31
CA GLU A 396 -25.64 -19.57 21.79
C GLU A 396 -25.26 -20.78 20.95
N ASN A 397 -24.09 -20.72 20.29
CA ASN A 397 -23.56 -21.82 19.48
C ASN A 397 -22.02 -21.81 19.51
N PRO A 398 -21.38 -22.54 20.43
CA PRO A 398 -19.93 -22.53 20.63
C PRO A 398 -19.11 -23.17 19.52
N GLU A 399 -19.73 -23.77 18.50
CA GLU A 399 -19.04 -24.22 17.27
C GLU A 399 -18.58 -23.03 16.40
N TYR A 400 -19.21 -21.87 16.58
CA TYR A 400 -18.88 -20.62 15.88
C TYR A 400 -18.38 -19.57 16.84
N THR A 401 -17.71 -18.57 16.26
CA THR A 401 -17.07 -17.47 16.98
C THR A 401 -17.63 -16.12 16.56
N GLU A 402 -17.49 -15.12 17.42
CA GLU A 402 -17.79 -13.73 17.12
C GLU A 402 -16.67 -13.12 16.27
N ARG A 403 -16.51 -13.64 15.02
CA ARG A 403 -15.54 -13.21 14.02
C ARG A 403 -16.24 -12.84 12.74
N PHE A 404 -15.70 -11.85 12.05
CA PHE A 404 -16.01 -11.62 10.65
C PHE A 404 -14.75 -11.36 9.85
N GLU A 405 -14.81 -11.65 8.58
CA GLU A 405 -13.90 -11.14 7.57
C GLU A 405 -14.66 -10.18 6.66
N PHE A 406 -14.01 -9.07 6.31
CA PHE A 406 -14.56 -8.10 5.38
C PHE A 406 -14.05 -8.38 3.97
N PHE A 407 -14.96 -8.62 3.05
CA PHE A 407 -14.67 -8.90 1.64
C PHE A 407 -15.10 -7.74 0.74
N MET A 408 -14.31 -7.50 -0.30
CA MET A 408 -14.63 -6.60 -1.40
C MET A 408 -13.84 -7.02 -2.63
N ASN A 409 -14.48 -7.09 -3.81
CA ASN A 409 -13.87 -7.59 -5.05
C ASN A 409 -13.36 -9.05 -4.95
N GLY A 410 -14.01 -9.90 -4.15
CA GLY A 410 -13.57 -11.26 -3.87
C GLY A 410 -12.25 -11.33 -3.11
N TRP A 411 -11.89 -10.30 -2.35
CA TRP A 411 -10.67 -10.23 -1.54
C TRP A 411 -11.00 -9.99 -0.10
N GLU A 412 -10.36 -10.71 0.78
CA GLU A 412 -10.32 -10.38 2.20
C GLU A 412 -9.59 -9.04 2.38
N MET A 413 -10.29 -8.05 2.91
CA MET A 413 -9.80 -6.69 3.15
C MET A 413 -9.46 -6.44 4.61
N ALA A 414 -10.15 -7.13 5.52
CA ALA A 414 -9.93 -7.04 6.96
C ALA A 414 -10.46 -8.29 7.66
N ASN A 415 -9.90 -8.59 8.85
CA ASN A 415 -10.30 -9.67 9.73
C ASN A 415 -10.49 -9.11 11.13
N ALA A 416 -11.61 -9.42 11.78
CA ALA A 416 -11.99 -8.83 13.06
C ALA A 416 -12.80 -9.79 13.93
N TYR A 417 -12.73 -9.58 15.23
CA TYR A 417 -13.49 -10.38 16.18
C TYR A 417 -13.65 -9.72 17.55
N SER A 418 -14.58 -10.28 18.33
CA SER A 418 -14.57 -10.09 19.77
C SER A 418 -13.44 -10.91 20.36
N GLU A 419 -12.53 -10.24 21.06
CA GLU A 419 -11.28 -10.83 21.54
C GLU A 419 -11.52 -11.89 22.63
N LEU A 420 -10.88 -13.06 22.48
CA LEU A 420 -10.87 -14.05 23.54
C LEU A 420 -10.06 -13.49 24.72
N ASN A 421 -10.74 -13.25 25.83
CA ASN A 421 -10.15 -12.69 27.05
C ASN A 421 -10.20 -13.64 28.25
N ASP A 422 -10.61 -14.90 28.04
CA ASP A 422 -10.53 -15.97 29.02
C ASP A 422 -9.17 -16.67 28.90
N PRO A 423 -8.27 -16.55 29.91
CA PRO A 423 -6.94 -17.14 29.84
C PRO A 423 -6.95 -18.67 29.84
N ILE A 424 -7.98 -19.29 30.38
CA ILE A 424 -8.11 -20.75 30.43
C ILE A 424 -8.49 -21.29 29.05
N ASP A 425 -9.51 -20.70 28.40
CA ASP A 425 -9.91 -21.05 27.04
C ASP A 425 -8.76 -20.75 26.08
N GLN A 426 -8.08 -19.59 26.23
CA GLN A 426 -6.96 -19.24 25.36
C GLN A 426 -5.80 -20.25 25.44
N ARG A 427 -5.48 -20.75 26.63
CA ARG A 427 -4.46 -21.78 26.80
C ARG A 427 -4.86 -23.09 26.11
N GLU A 428 -6.12 -23.47 26.16
CA GLU A 428 -6.63 -24.65 25.45
C GLU A 428 -6.54 -24.48 23.92
N ARG A 429 -6.83 -23.26 23.43
CA ARG A 429 -6.69 -22.93 21.98
C ARG A 429 -5.23 -23.02 21.53
N PHE A 430 -4.30 -22.47 22.31
CA PHE A 430 -2.87 -22.58 21.99
C PHE A 430 -2.37 -24.01 21.97
N LYS A 431 -2.81 -24.86 22.91
CA LYS A 431 -2.48 -26.29 22.86
C LYS A 431 -2.99 -26.97 21.59
N ALA A 432 -4.20 -26.66 21.15
CA ALA A 432 -4.73 -27.18 19.90
C ALA A 432 -3.89 -26.71 18.68
N GLN A 433 -3.38 -25.49 18.69
CA GLN A 433 -2.46 -24.99 17.66
C GLN A 433 -1.10 -25.72 17.69
N GLU A 434 -0.54 -26.00 18.87
CA GLU A 434 0.69 -26.79 19.02
C GLU A 434 0.51 -28.22 18.51
N GLU A 435 -0.68 -28.82 18.69
CA GLU A 435 -1.00 -30.13 18.12
C GLU A 435 -1.02 -30.10 16.58
N LEU A 436 -1.54 -29.02 15.97
CA LEU A 436 -1.51 -28.82 14.53
C LEU A 436 -0.07 -28.65 14.02
N LEU A 437 0.74 -27.86 14.73
CA LEU A 437 2.16 -27.68 14.43
C LEU A 437 2.91 -29.02 14.47
N ALA A 438 2.64 -29.88 15.48
CA ALA A 438 3.22 -31.22 15.59
C ALA A 438 2.76 -32.16 14.46
N GLN A 439 1.62 -31.91 13.83
CA GLN A 439 1.11 -32.63 12.66
C GLN A 439 1.63 -32.07 11.34
N GLY A 440 2.49 -31.06 11.38
CA GLY A 440 3.17 -30.50 10.20
C GLY A 440 2.53 -29.22 9.64
N ASP A 441 1.64 -28.58 10.37
CA ASP A 441 1.12 -27.27 10.03
C ASP A 441 2.12 -26.17 10.44
N GLU A 442 2.97 -25.74 9.52
CA GLU A 442 4.02 -24.73 9.77
C GLU A 442 3.48 -23.32 10.04
N GLU A 443 2.18 -23.08 9.82
CA GLU A 443 1.51 -21.80 10.04
C GLU A 443 0.81 -21.70 11.40
N ALA A 444 0.68 -22.82 12.12
CA ALA A 444 0.04 -22.85 13.44
C ALA A 444 0.88 -22.08 14.48
N ASN A 445 0.16 -21.43 15.41
CA ASN A 445 0.77 -20.60 16.44
C ASN A 445 1.38 -21.44 17.58
N THR A 446 2.50 -20.96 18.13
CA THR A 446 3.07 -21.48 19.38
C THR A 446 2.47 -20.76 20.58
N THR A 447 2.46 -21.42 21.75
CA THR A 447 2.01 -20.81 23.01
C THR A 447 2.87 -19.58 23.38
N ASP A 448 2.22 -18.46 23.64
CA ASP A 448 2.85 -17.25 24.21
C ASP A 448 2.49 -17.12 25.68
N GLU A 449 3.39 -17.58 26.57
CA GLU A 449 3.17 -17.55 28.01
C GLU A 449 3.08 -16.12 28.57
N ASP A 450 3.79 -15.15 27.99
CA ASP A 450 3.71 -13.76 28.43
C ASP A 450 2.35 -13.13 28.07
N PHE A 451 1.80 -13.50 26.92
CA PHE A 451 0.46 -13.08 26.55
C PHE A 451 -0.61 -13.74 27.46
N LEU A 452 -0.47 -15.03 27.79
CA LEU A 452 -1.37 -15.69 28.76
C LEU A 452 -1.30 -15.03 30.13
N ASN A 453 -0.10 -14.71 30.63
CA ASN A 453 0.07 -13.97 31.88
C ASN A 453 -0.63 -12.60 31.83
N ALA A 454 -0.57 -11.90 30.69
CA ALA A 454 -1.29 -10.64 30.52
C ALA A 454 -2.81 -10.83 30.60
N LEU A 455 -3.37 -11.89 29.98
CA LEU A 455 -4.78 -12.22 30.09
C LEU A 455 -5.19 -12.58 31.54
N GLU A 456 -4.32 -13.27 32.29
CA GLU A 456 -4.57 -13.59 33.70
C GLU A 456 -4.61 -12.35 34.62
N ILE A 457 -3.92 -11.27 34.25
CA ILE A 457 -4.05 -9.95 34.91
C ILE A 457 -5.43 -9.35 34.67
N GLY A 458 -6.03 -9.64 33.51
CA GLY A 458 -7.39 -9.25 33.15
C GLY A 458 -7.42 -8.32 31.93
N MET A 459 -8.03 -8.81 30.87
CA MET A 459 -8.33 -8.01 29.67
C MET A 459 -9.85 -7.72 29.64
N PRO A 460 -10.27 -6.44 29.48
CA PRO A 460 -11.69 -6.12 29.35
C PRO A 460 -12.28 -6.73 28.07
N PRO A 461 -13.62 -6.85 27.95
CA PRO A 461 -14.26 -7.12 26.67
C PRO A 461 -13.72 -6.16 25.61
N THR A 462 -13.24 -6.68 24.48
CA THR A 462 -12.50 -5.91 23.49
C THR A 462 -12.89 -6.39 22.09
N GLY A 463 -13.09 -5.46 21.17
CA GLY A 463 -13.14 -5.73 19.73
C GLY A 463 -11.83 -5.36 19.09
N GLY A 464 -11.34 -6.21 18.19
CA GLY A 464 -10.11 -5.97 17.41
C GLY A 464 -10.32 -6.20 15.92
N ILE A 465 -9.51 -5.54 15.11
CA ILE A 465 -9.55 -5.69 13.65
C ILE A 465 -8.18 -5.41 13.03
N GLY A 466 -7.82 -6.22 12.04
CA GLY A 466 -6.66 -6.01 11.17
C GLY A 466 -7.07 -5.67 9.74
N PHE A 467 -6.50 -4.59 9.19
CA PHE A 467 -6.77 -4.12 7.83
C PHE A 467 -5.56 -4.28 6.92
N GLY A 468 -5.75 -4.90 5.75
CA GLY A 468 -4.77 -4.91 4.68
C GLY A 468 -4.66 -3.56 3.98
N ILE A 469 -3.77 -2.69 4.44
CA ILE A 469 -3.63 -1.32 3.90
C ILE A 469 -3.21 -1.32 2.42
N ASP A 470 -2.36 -2.25 2.02
CA ASP A 470 -1.94 -2.35 0.62
C ASP A 470 -3.12 -2.74 -0.28
N ARG A 471 -3.97 -3.68 0.14
CA ARG A 471 -5.20 -4.06 -0.58
C ARG A 471 -6.20 -2.90 -0.65
N MET A 472 -6.38 -2.15 0.45
CA MET A 472 -7.19 -0.92 0.45
C MET A 472 -6.67 0.08 -0.59
N CYS A 473 -5.36 0.32 -0.62
CA CYS A 473 -4.74 1.19 -1.61
C CYS A 473 -4.94 0.69 -3.05
N MET A 474 -4.81 -0.63 -3.30
CA MET A 474 -5.05 -1.22 -4.61
C MET A 474 -6.46 -0.90 -5.12
N LEU A 475 -7.49 -1.14 -4.31
CA LEU A 475 -8.87 -0.88 -4.69
C LEU A 475 -9.17 0.61 -4.88
N LEU A 476 -8.71 1.46 -3.96
CA LEU A 476 -8.96 2.91 -4.03
C LEU A 476 -8.15 3.63 -5.13
N THR A 477 -7.15 3.00 -5.71
CA THR A 477 -6.31 3.59 -6.78
C THR A 477 -6.38 2.83 -8.10
N ASP A 478 -7.28 1.84 -8.21
CA ASP A 478 -7.41 0.96 -9.39
C ASP A 478 -6.07 0.35 -9.81
N SER A 479 -5.33 -0.19 -8.84
CA SER A 479 -4.00 -0.77 -9.04
C SER A 479 -4.08 -2.29 -9.10
N ALA A 480 -3.64 -2.89 -10.21
CA ALA A 480 -3.84 -4.31 -10.49
C ALA A 480 -3.01 -5.26 -9.62
N ALA A 481 -1.88 -4.79 -9.07
CA ALA A 481 -1.00 -5.61 -8.26
C ALA A 481 -0.49 -4.85 -7.02
N ILE A 482 -0.20 -5.59 -5.95
CA ILE A 482 0.38 -5.02 -4.72
C ILE A 482 1.69 -4.27 -4.99
N ARG A 483 2.46 -4.68 -5.99
CA ARG A 483 3.69 -4.01 -6.43
C ARG A 483 3.44 -2.62 -7.02
N ASP A 484 2.23 -2.34 -7.50
CA ASP A 484 1.86 -1.02 -8.03
C ASP A 484 1.70 0.00 -6.90
N VAL A 485 1.30 -0.44 -5.71
CA VAL A 485 1.12 0.41 -4.53
C VAL A 485 2.29 0.37 -3.55
N LEU A 486 3.33 -0.41 -3.83
CA LEU A 486 4.60 -0.43 -3.10
C LEU A 486 5.67 0.33 -3.89
N LEU A 487 6.38 1.28 -3.23
CA LEU A 487 7.44 2.05 -3.90
C LEU A 487 8.57 1.14 -4.38
N PHE A 488 9.04 0.27 -3.52
CA PHE A 488 10.12 -0.68 -3.81
C PHE A 488 9.67 -2.09 -3.40
N PRO A 489 8.90 -2.79 -4.26
CA PRO A 489 8.45 -4.14 -3.97
C PRO A 489 9.60 -5.13 -4.01
N THR A 490 9.44 -6.27 -3.34
CA THR A 490 10.37 -7.40 -3.47
C THR A 490 10.27 -7.97 -4.90
N MET A 491 11.44 -8.15 -5.52
CA MET A 491 11.57 -8.64 -6.89
C MET A 491 12.42 -9.92 -6.92
N LYS A 492 12.01 -10.88 -7.75
CA LYS A 492 12.81 -12.09 -8.03
C LYS A 492 14.07 -11.74 -8.81
#